data_5a82e20364e153496ed832cce64bcc14
#
_entry.id   5a82e20364e153496ed832cce64bcc14
#
_cell.length_a   1.000
_cell.length_b   1.000
_cell.length_c   1.000
_cell.angle_alpha   90.00
_cell.angle_beta   90.00
_cell.angle_gamma   90.00
#
_symmetry.space_group_name_H-M   'P 1'
#
loop_
_entity.id
_entity.type
_entity.pdbx_description
1 polymer ?
#
loop_
_entity_poly.entity_id
_entity_poly.type
_entity_poly.pdbx_seq_one_letter_code
_entity_poly.pdbx_strand_id
1 'polypeptide(L)'
;DNSATTRALDEVGSLVLKMMTEEYGNPSARHIMGMRAEQAVKEAAEIIAGTLKVKEKEILFTSGGSESNNMALVGTALANRRLGNHIIASAIEHPSIYNTLSYLEELGFEVTYLKVDGRGHVDMDMLKNTIRPETILVSVMYVNNEVGAVEPVEEIAAMVHKENPKTIFHV
;
A
#
# COMPACT_ATOMS: atom_id res chain seq x y z
N ASP A 1 17.21 2.17 -15.34
CA ASP A 1 16.80 1.78 -13.96
C ASP A 1 15.39 2.30 -13.69
N ASN A 2 14.39 1.42 -13.87
CA ASN A 2 12.99 1.76 -13.62
C ASN A 2 12.56 1.55 -12.13
N SER A 3 13.47 1.11 -11.27
CA SER A 3 13.17 0.96 -9.85
C SER A 3 13.19 2.29 -9.10
N ALA A 4 13.95 3.26 -9.59
CA ALA A 4 14.07 4.60 -9.00
C ALA A 4 13.27 5.65 -9.80
N THR A 5 13.37 5.63 -11.14
CA THR A 5 12.70 6.60 -12.03
C THR A 5 12.28 5.93 -13.33
N THR A 6 11.12 6.34 -13.85
CA THR A 6 10.61 5.86 -15.14
C THR A 6 10.15 7.06 -15.97
N ARG A 7 10.48 7.07 -17.26
CA ARG A 7 9.96 8.07 -18.21
C ARG A 7 8.44 7.93 -18.29
N ALA A 8 7.71 9.03 -18.11
CA ALA A 8 6.28 9.06 -18.35
C ALA A 8 5.98 8.80 -19.87
N LEU A 9 4.89 8.11 -20.14
CA LEU A 9 4.36 8.00 -21.50
C LEU A 9 3.96 9.38 -22.02
N ASP A 10 4.08 9.61 -23.34
CA ASP A 10 3.80 10.92 -23.93
C ASP A 10 2.32 11.33 -23.75
N GLU A 11 1.39 10.37 -23.77
CA GLU A 11 -0.02 10.58 -23.49
C GLU A 11 -0.26 11.02 -22.03
N VAL A 12 0.47 10.46 -21.08
CA VAL A 12 0.40 10.86 -19.67
C VAL A 12 0.92 12.28 -19.48
N GLY A 13 2.06 12.60 -20.12
CA GLY A 13 2.63 13.96 -20.09
C GLY A 13 1.67 14.99 -20.67
N SER A 14 1.03 14.67 -21.79
CA SER A 14 0.05 15.53 -22.46
C SER A 14 -1.21 15.75 -21.59
N LEU A 15 -1.71 14.70 -20.94
CA LEU A 15 -2.85 14.81 -20.03
C LEU A 15 -2.52 15.68 -18.81
N VAL A 16 -1.35 15.49 -18.20
CA VAL A 16 -0.90 16.31 -17.07
C VAL A 16 -0.83 17.79 -17.49
N LEU A 17 -0.24 18.10 -18.65
CA LEU A 17 -0.18 19.46 -19.16
C LEU A 17 -1.59 20.05 -19.32
N LYS A 18 -2.51 19.32 -19.95
CA LYS A 18 -3.91 19.74 -20.14
C LYS A 18 -4.59 20.04 -18.79
N MET A 19 -4.44 19.15 -17.82
CA MET A 19 -5.04 19.34 -16.48
C MET A 19 -4.45 20.55 -15.74
N MET A 20 -3.19 20.88 -15.98
CA MET A 20 -2.53 22.05 -15.36
C MET A 20 -2.88 23.39 -16.05
N THR A 21 -3.16 23.39 -17.36
CA THR A 21 -3.29 24.63 -18.16
C THR A 21 -4.70 24.92 -18.64
N GLU A 22 -5.53 23.89 -18.80
CA GLU A 22 -6.89 24.03 -19.36
C GLU A 22 -7.98 23.59 -18.37
N GLU A 23 -7.83 22.46 -17.72
CA GLU A 23 -8.82 21.83 -16.83
C GLU A 23 -8.41 21.91 -15.35
N TYR A 24 -7.81 23.03 -14.94
CA TYR A 24 -7.21 23.23 -13.60
C TYR A 24 -8.23 23.53 -12.49
N GLY A 25 -9.48 23.11 -12.65
CA GLY A 25 -10.52 23.32 -11.65
C GLY A 25 -10.26 22.59 -10.33
N ASN A 26 -10.69 23.20 -9.22
CA ASN A 26 -10.70 22.53 -7.94
C ASN A 26 -11.92 21.59 -7.85
N PRO A 27 -11.74 20.27 -7.67
CA PRO A 27 -12.85 19.31 -7.59
C PRO A 27 -13.88 19.62 -6.49
N SER A 28 -13.49 20.37 -5.45
CA SER A 28 -14.41 20.78 -4.36
C SER A 28 -15.19 22.06 -4.66
N ALA A 29 -14.93 22.73 -5.79
CA ALA A 29 -15.59 23.98 -6.13
C ALA A 29 -16.96 23.75 -6.80
N ARG A 30 -17.96 24.55 -6.40
CA ARG A 30 -19.36 24.39 -6.87
C ARG A 30 -19.67 25.17 -8.18
N HIS A 31 -18.72 25.21 -9.11
CA HIS A 31 -18.87 25.81 -10.43
C HIS A 31 -18.44 24.84 -11.52
N ILE A 32 -18.69 25.19 -12.78
CA ILE A 32 -18.50 24.26 -13.93
C ILE A 32 -17.09 23.68 -14.03
N MET A 33 -16.05 24.44 -13.73
CA MET A 33 -14.68 23.93 -13.75
C MET A 33 -14.43 22.93 -12.61
N GLY A 34 -15.01 23.16 -11.43
CA GLY A 34 -14.94 22.22 -10.31
C GLY A 34 -15.64 20.89 -10.64
N MET A 35 -16.83 20.96 -11.24
CA MET A 35 -17.58 19.76 -11.67
C MET A 35 -16.79 18.94 -12.71
N ARG A 36 -16.13 19.60 -13.67
CA ARG A 36 -15.29 18.90 -14.65
C ARG A 36 -14.09 18.21 -14.00
N ALA A 37 -13.44 18.90 -13.06
CA ALA A 37 -12.33 18.33 -12.33
C ALA A 37 -12.76 17.13 -11.44
N GLU A 38 -13.91 17.24 -10.75
CA GLU A 38 -14.50 16.14 -9.97
C GLU A 38 -14.80 14.93 -10.87
N GLN A 39 -15.41 15.17 -12.03
CA GLN A 39 -15.71 14.12 -13.00
C GLN A 39 -14.44 13.42 -13.49
N ALA A 40 -13.37 14.16 -13.79
CA ALA A 40 -12.11 13.57 -14.22
C ALA A 40 -11.47 12.68 -13.13
N VAL A 41 -11.51 13.10 -11.87
CA VAL A 41 -11.01 12.28 -10.73
C VAL A 41 -11.85 11.02 -10.57
N LYS A 42 -13.18 11.13 -10.69
CA LYS A 42 -14.09 9.99 -10.60
C LYS A 42 -13.85 8.98 -11.72
N GLU A 43 -13.75 9.43 -12.96
CA GLU A 43 -13.44 8.56 -14.12
C GLU A 43 -12.10 7.84 -13.94
N ALA A 44 -11.07 8.52 -13.43
CA ALA A 44 -9.79 7.90 -13.12
C ALA A 44 -9.93 6.81 -12.05
N ALA A 45 -10.70 7.07 -10.99
CA ALA A 45 -10.96 6.07 -9.93
C ALA A 45 -11.73 4.86 -10.48
N GLU A 46 -12.75 5.07 -11.34
CA GLU A 46 -13.52 3.99 -11.98
C GLU A 46 -12.64 3.10 -12.86
N ILE A 47 -11.72 3.69 -13.65
CA ILE A 47 -10.79 2.95 -14.51
C ILE A 47 -9.86 2.08 -13.67
N ILE A 48 -9.23 2.65 -12.63
CA ILE A 48 -8.33 1.92 -11.74
C ILE A 48 -9.09 0.81 -11.00
N ALA A 49 -10.27 1.11 -10.46
CA ALA A 49 -11.11 0.15 -9.77
C ALA A 49 -11.50 -1.03 -10.68
N GLY A 50 -11.84 -0.75 -11.94
CA GLY A 50 -12.12 -1.79 -12.94
C GLY A 50 -10.93 -2.70 -13.20
N THR A 51 -9.72 -2.14 -13.27
CA THR A 51 -8.47 -2.90 -13.44
C THR A 51 -8.20 -3.80 -12.23
N LEU A 52 -8.40 -3.29 -11.03
CA LEU A 52 -8.18 -4.02 -9.77
C LEU A 52 -9.38 -4.90 -9.36
N LYS A 53 -10.51 -4.84 -10.08
CA LYS A 53 -11.77 -5.54 -9.77
C LYS A 53 -12.32 -5.19 -8.38
N VAL A 54 -12.20 -3.93 -7.99
CA VAL A 54 -12.70 -3.38 -6.73
C VAL A 54 -13.73 -2.27 -7.01
N LYS A 55 -14.28 -1.64 -5.97
CA LYS A 55 -15.23 -0.52 -6.12
C LYS A 55 -14.45 0.80 -6.16
N GLU A 56 -14.97 1.80 -6.89
CA GLU A 56 -14.35 3.13 -7.01
C GLU A 56 -14.03 3.78 -5.65
N LYS A 57 -14.92 3.60 -4.66
CA LYS A 57 -14.75 4.11 -3.30
C LYS A 57 -13.59 3.48 -2.52
N GLU A 58 -13.01 2.39 -3.03
CA GLU A 58 -11.86 1.71 -2.46
C GLU A 58 -10.54 2.24 -3.06
N ILE A 59 -10.64 3.17 -4.03
CA ILE A 59 -9.49 3.88 -4.60
C ILE A 59 -9.31 5.20 -3.87
N LEU A 60 -8.12 5.42 -3.36
CA LEU A 60 -7.72 6.64 -2.68
C LEU A 60 -6.45 7.20 -3.34
N PHE A 61 -6.53 8.40 -3.88
CA PHE A 61 -5.37 9.09 -4.44
C PHE A 61 -4.55 9.76 -3.34
N THR A 62 -3.24 9.59 -3.42
CA THR A 62 -2.26 10.16 -2.50
C THR A 62 -1.17 10.89 -3.28
N SER A 63 -0.31 11.64 -2.61
CA SER A 63 0.82 12.33 -3.22
C SER A 63 1.96 11.39 -3.64
N GLY A 64 1.95 10.14 -3.18
CA GLY A 64 2.98 9.15 -3.50
C GLY A 64 2.99 7.96 -2.55
N GLY A 65 3.86 6.97 -2.81
CA GLY A 65 3.95 5.72 -2.07
C GLY A 65 4.19 5.91 -0.58
N SER A 66 4.99 6.90 -0.17
CA SER A 66 5.24 7.16 1.26
C SER A 66 3.98 7.56 2.01
N GLU A 67 3.13 8.41 1.43
CA GLU A 67 1.84 8.76 2.02
C GLU A 67 0.89 7.56 2.04
N SER A 68 0.82 6.80 0.95
CA SER A 68 -0.01 5.59 0.86
C SER A 68 0.37 4.59 1.94
N ASN A 69 1.66 4.28 2.08
CA ASN A 69 2.16 3.33 3.06
C ASN A 69 1.89 3.80 4.50
N ASN A 70 2.17 5.08 4.81
CA ASN A 70 1.87 5.64 6.12
C ASN A 70 0.37 5.56 6.43
N MET A 71 -0.48 5.93 5.49
CA MET A 71 -1.93 5.89 5.66
C MET A 71 -2.42 4.45 5.86
N ALA A 72 -1.94 3.49 5.08
CA ALA A 72 -2.29 2.08 5.19
C ALA A 72 -1.85 1.50 6.54
N LEU A 73 -0.59 1.66 6.92
CA LEU A 73 -0.05 1.04 8.13
C LEU A 73 -0.59 1.69 9.40
N VAL A 74 -0.46 3.03 9.51
CA VAL A 74 -0.92 3.76 10.72
C VAL A 74 -2.43 3.69 10.84
N GLY A 75 -3.16 3.86 9.74
CA GLY A 75 -4.61 3.76 9.72
C GLY A 75 -5.09 2.37 10.17
N THR A 76 -4.51 1.32 9.62
CA THR A 76 -4.82 -0.07 10.00
C THR A 76 -4.48 -0.34 11.46
N ALA A 77 -3.29 0.04 11.92
CA ALA A 77 -2.83 -0.20 13.27
C ALA A 77 -3.75 0.47 14.30
N LEU A 78 -4.05 1.76 14.12
CA LEU A 78 -4.91 2.50 15.05
C LEU A 78 -6.36 2.03 15.03
N ALA A 79 -6.91 1.74 13.85
CA ALA A 79 -8.29 1.24 13.71
C ALA A 79 -8.49 -0.13 14.36
N ASN A 80 -7.46 -0.99 14.34
CA ASN A 80 -7.51 -2.36 14.84
C ASN A 80 -6.86 -2.54 16.22
N ARG A 81 -6.44 -1.47 16.91
CA ARG A 81 -5.74 -1.54 18.21
C ARG A 81 -6.49 -2.33 19.29
N ARG A 82 -7.82 -2.37 19.19
CA ARG A 82 -8.65 -3.15 20.14
C ARG A 82 -8.63 -4.66 19.84
N LEU A 83 -8.25 -5.06 18.63
CA LEU A 83 -8.14 -6.46 18.21
C LEU A 83 -6.78 -7.05 18.56
N GLY A 84 -5.74 -6.20 18.57
CA GLY A 84 -4.38 -6.60 18.87
C GLY A 84 -3.38 -5.46 18.62
N ASN A 85 -2.12 -5.75 18.92
CA ASN A 85 -1.02 -4.80 18.78
C ASN A 85 0.19 -5.38 18.01
N HIS A 86 0.04 -6.56 17.42
CA HIS A 86 1.13 -7.23 16.73
C HIS A 86 1.06 -6.99 15.21
N ILE A 87 2.21 -6.64 14.64
CA ILE A 87 2.43 -6.38 13.21
C ILE A 87 3.58 -7.25 12.73
N ILE A 88 3.47 -7.82 11.55
CA ILE A 88 4.53 -8.58 10.91
C ILE A 88 4.92 -7.86 9.62
N ALA A 89 6.22 -7.73 9.34
CA ALA A 89 6.71 -7.17 8.08
C ALA A 89 7.93 -7.95 7.58
N SER A 90 8.25 -7.85 6.28
CA SER A 90 9.51 -8.39 5.79
C SER A 90 10.70 -7.56 6.28
N ALA A 91 11.88 -8.18 6.41
CA ALA A 91 13.10 -7.47 6.82
C ALA A 91 13.71 -6.61 5.70
N ILE A 92 13.14 -6.67 4.50
CA ILE A 92 13.65 -5.97 3.32
C ILE A 92 12.67 -4.93 2.77
N GLU A 93 11.79 -4.41 3.63
CA GLU A 93 10.81 -3.39 3.25
C GLU A 93 11.47 -2.07 2.86
N HIS A 94 10.76 -1.31 2.03
CA HIS A 94 11.16 0.07 1.68
C HIS A 94 11.18 0.97 2.93
N PRO A 95 12.07 1.97 3.00
CA PRO A 95 12.15 2.90 4.15
C PRO A 95 10.82 3.54 4.56
N SER A 96 9.88 3.77 3.62
CA SER A 96 8.54 4.29 3.93
C SER A 96 7.68 3.34 4.75
N ILE A 97 7.95 2.03 4.70
CA ILE A 97 7.34 1.01 5.56
C ILE A 97 8.13 0.94 6.88
N TYR A 98 9.45 0.72 6.78
CA TYR A 98 10.30 0.53 7.94
C TYR A 98 10.21 1.69 8.95
N ASN A 99 10.33 2.93 8.48
CA ASN A 99 10.26 4.11 9.36
C ASN A 99 8.86 4.25 9.99
N THR A 100 7.80 3.90 9.24
CA THR A 100 6.43 3.91 9.78
C THR A 100 6.25 2.84 10.85
N LEU A 101 6.83 1.65 10.66
CA LEU A 101 6.78 0.58 11.67
C LEU A 101 7.55 0.98 12.93
N SER A 102 8.72 1.61 12.81
CA SER A 102 9.46 2.13 13.97
C SER A 102 8.64 3.16 14.75
N TYR A 103 7.91 4.04 14.07
CA TYR A 103 6.96 4.95 14.73
C TYR A 103 5.82 4.21 15.44
N LEU A 104 5.30 3.14 14.85
CA LEU A 104 4.26 2.33 15.50
C LEU A 104 4.79 1.58 16.74
N GLU A 105 6.06 1.14 16.74
CA GLU A 105 6.73 0.58 17.92
C GLU A 105 6.79 1.60 19.08
N GLU A 106 7.10 2.87 18.79
CA GLU A 106 7.04 3.97 19.79
C GLU A 106 5.62 4.17 20.36
N LEU A 107 4.58 3.87 19.56
CA LEU A 107 3.19 3.91 20.00
C LEU A 107 2.75 2.64 20.76
N GLY A 108 3.63 1.67 20.97
CA GLY A 108 3.39 0.45 21.73
C GLY A 108 2.84 -0.72 20.92
N PHE A 109 3.01 -0.71 19.61
CA PHE A 109 2.81 -1.89 18.77
C PHE A 109 4.06 -2.77 18.82
N GLU A 110 3.87 -4.07 18.67
CA GLU A 110 4.94 -5.05 18.58
C GLU A 110 5.15 -5.41 17.12
N VAL A 111 6.36 -5.22 16.60
CA VAL A 111 6.69 -5.53 15.21
C VAL A 111 7.64 -6.71 15.14
N THR A 112 7.26 -7.73 14.38
CA THR A 112 8.13 -8.88 14.06
C THR A 112 8.56 -8.79 12.60
N TYR A 113 9.88 -8.74 12.38
CA TYR A 113 10.46 -8.73 11.05
C TYR A 113 10.79 -10.16 10.59
N LEU A 114 10.16 -10.56 9.48
CA LEU A 114 10.41 -11.86 8.84
C LEU A 114 11.81 -11.88 8.23
N LYS A 115 12.55 -12.93 8.53
CA LYS A 115 13.82 -13.18 7.86
C LYS A 115 13.60 -13.47 6.38
N VAL A 116 14.59 -13.17 5.58
CA VAL A 116 14.65 -13.52 4.16
C VAL A 116 15.85 -14.43 3.89
N ASP A 117 15.75 -15.24 2.85
CA ASP A 117 16.86 -16.07 2.38
C ASP A 117 17.91 -15.24 1.62
N GLY A 118 18.97 -15.88 1.12
CA GLY A 118 20.03 -15.23 0.35
C GLY A 118 19.61 -14.67 -1.02
N ARG A 119 18.36 -14.89 -1.43
CA ARG A 119 17.74 -14.34 -2.64
C ARG A 119 16.72 -13.26 -2.35
N GLY A 120 16.42 -13.02 -1.08
CA GLY A 120 15.47 -11.99 -0.62
C GLY A 120 14.04 -12.49 -0.42
N HIS A 121 13.77 -13.82 -0.48
CA HIS A 121 12.43 -14.35 -0.24
C HIS A 121 12.15 -14.55 1.24
N VAL A 122 10.94 -14.20 1.67
CA VAL A 122 10.51 -14.33 3.07
C VAL A 122 10.45 -15.79 3.52
N ASP A 123 10.79 -16.01 4.79
CA ASP A 123 10.68 -17.31 5.45
C ASP A 123 9.20 -17.61 5.76
N MET A 124 8.59 -18.46 4.92
CA MET A 124 7.18 -18.84 5.02
C MET A 124 6.85 -19.63 6.28
N ASP A 125 7.79 -20.44 6.78
CA ASP A 125 7.60 -21.17 8.03
C ASP A 125 7.65 -20.22 9.23
N MET A 126 8.55 -19.25 9.21
CA MET A 126 8.59 -18.20 10.21
C MET A 126 7.28 -17.37 10.18
N LEU A 127 6.79 -16.98 8.99
CA LEU A 127 5.51 -16.26 8.87
C LEU A 127 4.39 -17.04 9.53
N LYS A 128 4.22 -18.31 9.17
CA LYS A 128 3.17 -19.17 9.71
C LYS A 128 3.23 -19.27 11.24
N ASN A 129 4.44 -19.47 11.79
CA ASN A 129 4.62 -19.63 13.24
C ASN A 129 4.56 -18.32 14.02
N THR A 130 4.62 -17.17 13.34
CA THR A 130 4.60 -15.84 13.97
C THR A 130 3.19 -15.24 14.00
N ILE A 131 2.30 -15.65 13.10
CA ILE A 131 0.91 -15.19 13.12
C ILE A 131 0.22 -15.69 14.39
N ARG A 132 -0.42 -14.78 15.11
CA ARG A 132 -1.12 -15.04 16.38
C ARG A 132 -2.43 -14.25 16.45
N PRO A 133 -3.32 -14.53 17.41
CA PRO A 133 -4.62 -13.85 17.52
C PRO A 133 -4.55 -12.33 17.57
N GLU A 134 -3.47 -11.77 18.15
CA GLU A 134 -3.19 -10.33 18.26
C GLU A 134 -2.54 -9.73 17.02
N THR A 135 -2.24 -10.53 15.98
CA THR A 135 -1.70 -10.04 14.72
C THR A 135 -2.78 -9.31 13.93
N ILE A 136 -2.61 -8.02 13.73
CA ILE A 136 -3.59 -7.17 13.04
C ILE A 136 -3.17 -6.81 11.61
N LEU A 137 -1.88 -6.89 11.31
CA LEU A 137 -1.32 -6.49 10.02
C LEU A 137 -0.12 -7.36 9.66
N VAL A 138 -0.06 -7.79 8.42
CA VAL A 138 1.12 -8.35 7.76
C VAL A 138 1.43 -7.48 6.55
N SER A 139 2.67 -7.00 6.43
CA SER A 139 3.13 -6.17 5.31
C SER A 139 4.33 -6.83 4.64
N VAL A 140 4.19 -7.15 3.35
CA VAL A 140 5.25 -7.74 2.54
C VAL A 140 5.22 -7.14 1.15
N MET A 141 6.32 -6.51 0.72
CA MET A 141 6.43 -5.95 -0.62
C MET A 141 6.36 -7.04 -1.68
N TYR A 142 5.67 -6.77 -2.79
CA TYR A 142 5.53 -7.73 -3.88
C TYR A 142 6.86 -7.96 -4.62
N VAL A 143 7.53 -6.87 -4.99
CA VAL A 143 8.82 -6.92 -5.68
C VAL A 143 9.79 -6.00 -4.98
N ASN A 144 10.91 -6.55 -4.49
CA ASN A 144 11.94 -5.73 -3.89
C ASN A 144 12.68 -4.93 -4.97
N ASN A 145 12.72 -3.61 -4.81
CA ASN A 145 13.29 -2.68 -5.79
C ASN A 145 14.84 -2.72 -5.84
N GLU A 146 15.51 -3.29 -4.84
CA GLU A 146 16.98 -3.34 -4.79
C GLU A 146 17.51 -4.67 -5.32
N VAL A 147 16.95 -5.80 -4.86
CA VAL A 147 17.44 -7.14 -5.21
C VAL A 147 16.58 -7.86 -6.25
N GLY A 148 15.38 -7.34 -6.56
CA GLY A 148 14.48 -7.91 -7.56
C GLY A 148 13.77 -9.19 -7.11
N ALA A 149 13.78 -9.53 -5.82
CA ALA A 149 13.03 -10.65 -5.29
C ALA A 149 11.51 -10.40 -5.50
N VAL A 150 10.81 -11.43 -5.98
CA VAL A 150 9.34 -11.40 -6.18
C VAL A 150 8.71 -12.33 -5.15
N GLU A 151 7.95 -11.76 -4.23
CA GLU A 151 7.32 -12.53 -3.17
C GLU A 151 6.04 -13.24 -3.63
N PRO A 152 5.75 -14.45 -3.12
CA PRO A 152 4.56 -15.22 -3.46
C PRO A 152 3.34 -14.67 -2.71
N VAL A 153 2.90 -13.44 -3.04
CA VAL A 153 1.88 -12.70 -2.29
C VAL A 153 0.53 -13.42 -2.21
N GLU A 154 0.17 -14.23 -3.21
CA GLU A 154 -1.06 -15.04 -3.18
C GLU A 154 -0.98 -16.13 -2.11
N GLU A 155 0.16 -16.81 -1.98
CA GLU A 155 0.38 -17.84 -0.97
C GLU A 155 0.45 -17.23 0.43
N ILE A 156 1.12 -16.07 0.55
CA ILE A 156 1.18 -15.31 1.80
C ILE A 156 -0.22 -14.88 2.22
N ALA A 157 -1.02 -14.31 1.32
CA ALA A 157 -2.40 -13.91 1.60
C ALA A 157 -3.26 -15.08 2.07
N ALA A 158 -3.18 -16.23 1.36
CA ALA A 158 -3.91 -17.44 1.73
C ALA A 158 -3.51 -17.95 3.13
N MET A 159 -2.21 -17.93 3.46
CA MET A 159 -1.71 -18.32 4.76
C MET A 159 -2.18 -17.36 5.86
N VAL A 160 -2.05 -16.05 5.66
CA VAL A 160 -2.48 -15.03 6.62
C VAL A 160 -3.96 -15.20 6.94
N HIS A 161 -4.81 -15.31 5.93
CA HIS A 161 -6.25 -15.48 6.13
C HIS A 161 -6.63 -16.81 6.78
N LYS A 162 -5.87 -17.87 6.53
CA LYS A 162 -6.09 -19.17 7.16
C LYS A 162 -5.75 -19.16 8.64
N GLU A 163 -4.61 -18.58 9.02
CA GLU A 163 -4.15 -18.57 10.41
C GLU A 163 -4.87 -17.52 11.27
N ASN A 164 -5.16 -16.33 10.70
CA ASN A 164 -5.94 -15.30 11.37
C ASN A 164 -6.75 -14.47 10.34
N PRO A 165 -8.03 -14.80 10.10
CA PRO A 165 -8.86 -14.12 9.09
C PRO A 165 -9.16 -12.65 9.38
N LYS A 166 -8.81 -12.13 10.56
CA LYS A 166 -8.96 -10.71 10.92
C LYS A 166 -7.72 -9.88 10.58
N THR A 167 -6.60 -10.53 10.30
CA THR A 167 -5.35 -9.86 9.92
C THR A 167 -5.48 -9.24 8.54
N ILE A 168 -5.13 -7.97 8.43
CA ILE A 168 -5.05 -7.28 7.14
C ILE A 168 -3.70 -7.62 6.50
N PHE A 169 -3.71 -7.94 5.21
CA PHE A 169 -2.51 -8.13 4.43
C PHE A 169 -2.28 -6.93 3.52
N HIS A 170 -1.13 -6.29 3.67
CA HIS A 170 -0.67 -5.12 2.91
C HIS A 170 0.48 -5.54 1.99
N VAL A 171 0.42 -5.08 0.73
CA VAL A 171 1.42 -5.36 -0.29
C VAL A 171 1.92 -4.05 -0.90
#